data_5511953fe273dbaf0b2dd23c3e519a0b
#
_entry.id   5511953fe273dbaf0b2dd23c3e519a0b
#
_cell.length_a   1.000
_cell.length_b   1.000
_cell.length_c   1.000
_cell.angle_alpha   90.00
_cell.angle_beta   90.00
_cell.angle_gamma   90.00
#
_symmetry.space_group_name_H-M   'P 1'
#
loop_
_entity.id
_entity.type
_entity.pdbx_description
1 polymer ?
#
loop_
_entity_poly.entity_id
_entity_poly.type
_entity_poly.pdbx_seq_one_letter_code
_entity_poly.pdbx_strand_id
1 'polypeptide(L)'
;MSAIRDYVMQHDLFCHHDHHQSYAAFDADREDYTFDSLLGYAWADLTTAAGPRAHTGETSRQAIERLWPAIRLTGYGRAVDLGCRALFGLPYAPEHFDAITEALQGAIRGRTAAEVYTYFVHEKARNRWTIHDSIDPVGSPERLDPTQFPDSYRSAFRMDSLFSIADDEPIDTLERFTGRSIHTLDQMVDALNAAIDRAATTGRLAALKIGMAYGRDLTVGDPTHHEAELAFNRIRNRKHFWGGIQQEGAAVDAAAGRALGDYLFHAYIRRAADDDLPVQIHTGYLAGNWGSLNGTPASRLIPIFNRYRTVRFDIFHASWPWTSELGAIGKNYPNVWLDMCWAWAMNPGQSARALAEWLDCVPFTKIFAYGADTRLPWCNMGYSLQAKEGIARVLETKIDEGL
;
A
#
# COMPACT_ATOMS: atom_id res chain seq x y z
N MET A 1 32.77 -10.68 3.09
CA MET A 1 31.66 -9.71 2.97
C MET A 1 32.11 -8.45 3.70
N SER A 2 31.65 -7.26 3.31
CA SER A 2 32.03 -6.04 4.01
C SER A 2 31.32 -5.96 5.37
N ALA A 3 31.92 -5.26 6.33
CA ALA A 3 31.32 -5.05 7.65
C ALA A 3 29.94 -4.35 7.56
N ILE A 4 29.76 -3.51 6.54
CA ILE A 4 28.48 -2.82 6.27
C ILE A 4 27.40 -3.79 5.82
N ARG A 5 27.74 -4.66 4.87
CA ARG A 5 26.80 -5.69 4.42
C ARG A 5 26.37 -6.58 5.57
N ASP A 6 27.32 -7.04 6.38
CA ASP A 6 27.03 -7.88 7.54
C ASP A 6 26.12 -7.15 8.55
N TYR A 7 26.37 -5.86 8.80
CA TYR A 7 25.53 -5.02 9.64
C TYR A 7 24.11 -4.91 9.10
N VAL A 8 23.94 -4.52 7.82
CA VAL A 8 22.62 -4.36 7.21
C VAL A 8 21.83 -5.67 7.17
N MET A 9 22.50 -6.79 6.85
CA MET A 9 21.86 -8.11 6.79
C MET A 9 21.36 -8.58 8.16
N GLN A 10 22.06 -8.22 9.24
CA GLN A 10 21.70 -8.58 10.61
C GLN A 10 20.78 -7.59 11.29
N HIS A 11 20.60 -6.39 10.73
CA HIS A 11 19.78 -5.35 11.34
C HIS A 11 18.28 -5.68 11.26
N ASP A 12 17.54 -5.38 12.35
CA ASP A 12 16.09 -5.49 12.33
C ASP A 12 15.47 -4.35 11.50
N LEU A 13 14.37 -4.63 10.81
CA LEU A 13 13.72 -3.68 9.95
C LEU A 13 12.47 -3.08 10.61
N PHE A 14 12.21 -1.84 10.30
CA PHE A 14 10.90 -1.23 10.41
C PHE A 14 10.22 -1.33 9.04
N CYS A 15 9.20 -2.17 8.93
CA CYS A 15 8.39 -2.30 7.74
C CYS A 15 7.38 -1.16 7.71
N HIS A 16 7.63 -0.17 6.87
CA HIS A 16 6.89 1.08 6.86
C HIS A 16 5.47 0.94 6.30
N HIS A 17 5.19 -0.18 5.59
CA HIS A 17 3.86 -0.49 5.09
C HIS A 17 3.70 -1.96 4.73
N ASP A 18 2.56 -2.54 5.10
CA ASP A 18 2.15 -3.90 4.73
C ASP A 18 0.61 -4.03 4.71
N HIS A 19 0.11 -5.06 4.02
CA HIS A 19 -1.31 -5.39 3.86
C HIS A 19 -1.66 -6.78 4.37
N HIS A 20 -1.01 -7.26 5.40
CA HIS A 20 -1.21 -8.62 5.90
C HIS A 20 -2.67 -8.90 6.23
N GLN A 21 -3.10 -10.13 5.99
CA GLN A 21 -4.43 -10.60 6.37
C GLN A 21 -4.58 -10.61 7.90
N SER A 22 -5.82 -10.46 8.39
CA SER A 22 -6.14 -10.74 9.79
C SER A 22 -5.91 -12.23 10.11
N TYR A 23 -5.72 -12.55 11.38
CA TYR A 23 -5.58 -13.95 11.82
C TYR A 23 -6.78 -14.80 11.39
N ALA A 24 -7.99 -14.27 11.51
CA ALA A 24 -9.20 -14.98 11.08
C ALA A 24 -9.23 -15.23 9.57
N ALA A 25 -8.85 -14.24 8.75
CA ALA A 25 -8.78 -14.44 7.30
C ALA A 25 -7.66 -15.40 6.90
N PHE A 26 -6.51 -15.34 7.58
CA PHE A 26 -5.42 -16.28 7.39
C PHE A 26 -5.87 -17.73 7.71
N ASP A 27 -6.57 -17.95 8.82
CA ASP A 27 -7.03 -19.25 9.25
C ASP A 27 -8.11 -19.83 8.32
N ALA A 28 -8.95 -18.98 7.73
CA ALA A 28 -9.95 -19.40 6.75
C ALA A 28 -9.32 -19.99 5.47
N ASP A 29 -8.20 -19.41 5.03
CA ASP A 29 -7.50 -19.82 3.80
C ASP A 29 -6.34 -20.81 4.07
N ARG A 30 -6.12 -21.23 5.31
CA ARG A 30 -4.91 -21.93 5.80
C ARG A 30 -4.52 -23.15 4.97
N GLU A 31 -5.49 -23.97 4.62
CA GLU A 31 -5.25 -25.24 3.88
C GLU A 31 -5.04 -25.00 2.37
N ASP A 32 -5.39 -23.82 1.87
CA ASP A 32 -5.32 -23.48 0.46
C ASP A 32 -3.97 -22.89 0.04
N TYR A 33 -3.09 -22.55 1.00
CA TYR A 33 -1.79 -21.97 0.67
C TYR A 33 -0.85 -23.00 0.06
N THR A 34 -0.48 -22.75 -1.19
CA THR A 34 0.46 -23.58 -1.96
C THR A 34 1.64 -22.73 -2.46
N PHE A 35 2.52 -23.33 -3.26
CA PHE A 35 3.67 -22.62 -3.86
C PHE A 35 3.29 -21.30 -4.54
N ASP A 36 2.09 -21.19 -5.11
CA ASP A 36 1.63 -20.01 -5.82
C ASP A 36 1.31 -18.83 -4.89
N SER A 37 1.05 -19.09 -3.62
CA SER A 37 0.87 -18.06 -2.60
C SER A 37 2.15 -17.25 -2.30
N LEU A 38 3.33 -17.73 -2.73
CA LEU A 38 4.59 -16.99 -2.64
C LEU A 38 4.71 -15.91 -3.71
N LEU A 39 3.93 -15.98 -4.80
CA LEU A 39 4.06 -15.08 -5.94
C LEU A 39 3.71 -13.63 -5.60
N GLY A 40 2.69 -13.40 -4.75
CA GLY A 40 2.27 -12.04 -4.43
C GLY A 40 2.08 -11.19 -5.69
N TYR A 41 2.77 -10.06 -5.78
CA TYR A 41 2.70 -9.18 -6.95
C TYR A 41 3.32 -9.75 -8.24
N ALA A 42 4.10 -10.83 -8.18
CA ALA A 42 4.63 -11.49 -9.38
C ALA A 42 3.52 -12.05 -10.31
N TRP A 43 2.28 -12.16 -9.82
CA TRP A 43 1.12 -12.44 -10.67
C TRP A 43 0.92 -11.39 -11.77
N ALA A 44 1.23 -10.12 -11.50
CA ALA A 44 1.16 -9.06 -12.52
C ALA A 44 2.21 -9.27 -13.62
N ASP A 45 3.41 -9.75 -13.26
CA ASP A 45 4.46 -10.08 -14.23
C ASP A 45 4.09 -11.30 -15.08
N LEU A 46 3.45 -12.33 -14.48
CA LEU A 46 2.91 -13.46 -15.24
C LEU A 46 1.86 -12.99 -16.26
N THR A 47 0.94 -12.11 -15.85
CA THR A 47 -0.05 -11.53 -16.76
C THR A 47 0.61 -10.75 -17.89
N THR A 48 1.65 -9.97 -17.59
CA THR A 48 2.42 -9.22 -18.59
C THR A 48 3.16 -10.17 -19.55
N ALA A 49 3.75 -11.23 -19.04
CA ALA A 49 4.45 -12.24 -19.84
C ALA A 49 3.51 -13.06 -20.74
N ALA A 50 2.27 -13.30 -20.27
CA ALA A 50 1.23 -13.95 -21.06
C ALA A 50 0.77 -13.09 -22.26
N GLY A 51 0.90 -11.76 -22.12
CA GLY A 51 0.47 -10.80 -23.16
C GLY A 51 -1.07 -10.68 -23.24
N PRO A 52 -1.60 -10.07 -24.32
CA PRO A 52 -3.01 -9.74 -24.44
C PRO A 52 -3.93 -10.95 -24.68
N ARG A 53 -3.38 -12.14 -24.90
CA ARG A 53 -4.14 -13.38 -25.15
C ARG A 53 -4.12 -14.24 -23.90
N ALA A 54 -5.22 -14.23 -23.14
CA ALA A 54 -5.41 -15.22 -22.08
C ALA A 54 -5.46 -16.64 -22.68
N HIS A 55 -4.68 -17.56 -22.13
CA HIS A 55 -4.79 -18.98 -22.49
C HIS A 55 -5.98 -19.57 -21.74
N THR A 56 -7.11 -19.73 -22.43
CA THR A 56 -8.32 -20.36 -21.88
C THR A 56 -8.09 -21.86 -21.69
N GLY A 57 -8.46 -22.38 -20.53
CA GLY A 57 -8.38 -23.82 -20.20
C GLY A 57 -7.07 -24.27 -19.54
N GLU A 58 -6.13 -23.37 -19.28
CA GLU A 58 -4.91 -23.64 -18.53
C GLU A 58 -5.15 -23.47 -17.02
N THR A 59 -4.63 -24.38 -16.20
CA THR A 59 -4.65 -24.19 -14.74
C THR A 59 -3.63 -23.16 -14.31
N SER A 60 -3.80 -22.57 -13.12
CA SER A 60 -2.81 -21.62 -12.55
C SER A 60 -1.40 -22.22 -12.52
N ARG A 61 -1.27 -23.50 -12.12
CA ARG A 61 0.01 -24.21 -12.12
C ARG A 61 0.65 -24.26 -13.51
N GLN A 62 -0.10 -24.67 -14.52
CA GLN A 62 0.40 -24.74 -15.90
C GLN A 62 0.85 -23.37 -16.43
N ALA A 63 0.09 -22.32 -16.11
CA ALA A 63 0.44 -20.95 -16.48
C ALA A 63 1.75 -20.53 -15.82
N ILE A 64 1.93 -20.79 -14.53
CA ILE A 64 3.15 -20.45 -13.78
C ILE A 64 4.34 -21.25 -14.35
N GLU A 65 4.20 -22.57 -14.54
CA GLU A 65 5.25 -23.43 -15.10
C GLU A 65 5.76 -22.89 -16.44
N ARG A 66 4.86 -22.48 -17.31
CA ARG A 66 5.19 -21.96 -18.64
C ARG A 66 5.82 -20.56 -18.61
N LEU A 67 5.35 -19.69 -17.73
CA LEU A 67 5.69 -18.25 -17.75
C LEU A 67 6.82 -17.89 -16.77
N TRP A 68 7.05 -18.69 -15.75
CA TRP A 68 8.08 -18.46 -14.74
C TRP A 68 9.47 -18.16 -15.33
N PRO A 69 9.97 -18.90 -16.33
CA PRO A 69 11.27 -18.61 -16.95
C PRO A 69 11.40 -17.18 -17.48
N ALA A 70 10.30 -16.57 -17.92
CA ALA A 70 10.28 -15.21 -18.44
C ALA A 70 10.33 -14.14 -17.34
N ILE A 71 9.76 -14.42 -16.15
CA ILE A 71 9.64 -13.42 -15.08
C ILE A 71 10.64 -13.60 -13.93
N ARG A 72 11.33 -14.71 -13.82
CA ARG A 72 12.25 -15.01 -12.72
C ARG A 72 13.36 -13.97 -12.50
N LEU A 73 13.67 -13.14 -13.49
CA LEU A 73 14.68 -12.09 -13.44
C LEU A 73 14.09 -10.69 -13.16
N THR A 74 12.77 -10.54 -13.15
CA THR A 74 12.12 -9.30 -12.72
C THR A 74 12.36 -9.05 -11.23
N GLY A 75 12.05 -7.85 -10.76
CA GLY A 75 12.16 -7.54 -9.34
C GLY A 75 11.31 -8.47 -8.47
N TYR A 76 10.06 -8.72 -8.86
CA TYR A 76 9.17 -9.64 -8.15
C TYR A 76 9.64 -11.09 -8.22
N GLY A 77 10.01 -11.56 -9.43
CA GLY A 77 10.48 -12.93 -9.60
C GLY A 77 11.73 -13.24 -8.77
N ARG A 78 12.67 -12.29 -8.70
CA ARG A 78 13.85 -12.41 -7.84
C ARG A 78 13.52 -12.44 -6.37
N ALA A 79 12.60 -11.58 -5.91
CA ALA A 79 12.18 -11.58 -4.51
C ALA A 79 11.52 -12.90 -4.12
N VAL A 80 10.67 -13.48 -5.00
CA VAL A 80 10.06 -14.80 -4.79
C VAL A 80 11.12 -15.89 -4.64
N ASP A 81 12.10 -15.96 -5.56
CA ASP A 81 13.16 -16.97 -5.52
C ASP A 81 14.07 -16.80 -4.29
N LEU A 82 14.44 -15.56 -3.94
CA LEU A 82 15.22 -15.26 -2.74
C LEU A 82 14.49 -15.71 -1.47
N GLY A 83 13.20 -15.38 -1.35
CA GLY A 83 12.37 -15.77 -0.21
C GLY A 83 12.24 -17.29 -0.09
N CYS A 84 11.97 -17.97 -1.21
CA CYS A 84 11.84 -19.42 -1.26
C CYS A 84 13.13 -20.13 -0.84
N ARG A 85 14.28 -19.71 -1.36
CA ARG A 85 15.61 -20.25 -0.97
C ARG A 85 15.90 -20.01 0.51
N ALA A 86 15.60 -18.84 1.02
CA ALA A 86 15.89 -18.50 2.41
C ALA A 86 14.98 -19.21 3.40
N LEU A 87 13.71 -19.45 3.06
CA LEU A 87 12.74 -20.10 3.92
C LEU A 87 12.83 -21.62 3.87
N PHE A 88 13.00 -22.17 2.66
CA PHE A 88 12.83 -23.60 2.40
C PHE A 88 14.08 -24.30 1.84
N GLY A 89 15.13 -23.54 1.51
CA GLY A 89 16.36 -24.10 0.89
C GLY A 89 16.18 -24.51 -0.57
N LEU A 90 15.05 -24.18 -1.20
CA LEU A 90 14.68 -24.59 -2.57
C LEU A 90 14.61 -23.36 -3.49
N PRO A 91 15.09 -23.46 -4.73
CA PRO A 91 14.80 -22.44 -5.73
C PRO A 91 13.32 -22.49 -6.10
N TYR A 92 12.73 -21.34 -6.38
CA TYR A 92 11.37 -21.30 -6.90
C TYR A 92 11.41 -21.70 -8.39
N ALA A 93 11.10 -22.95 -8.65
CA ALA A 93 11.13 -23.54 -9.99
C ALA A 93 10.08 -24.67 -10.10
N PRO A 94 9.57 -24.93 -11.31
CA PRO A 94 8.48 -25.91 -11.53
C PRO A 94 8.71 -27.28 -10.90
N GLU A 95 9.94 -27.78 -10.99
CA GLU A 95 10.31 -29.09 -10.43
C GLU A 95 10.27 -29.15 -8.90
N HIS A 96 10.14 -28.01 -8.22
CA HIS A 96 10.10 -27.90 -6.75
C HIS A 96 8.74 -27.48 -6.19
N PHE A 97 7.73 -27.21 -7.01
CA PHE A 97 6.45 -26.64 -6.54
C PHE A 97 5.76 -27.49 -5.49
N ASP A 98 5.76 -28.81 -5.63
CA ASP A 98 5.16 -29.70 -4.63
C ASP A 98 5.97 -29.70 -3.32
N ALA A 99 7.30 -29.73 -3.41
CA ALA A 99 8.18 -29.66 -2.25
C ALA A 99 8.10 -28.30 -1.53
N ILE A 100 7.93 -27.20 -2.27
CA ILE A 100 7.70 -25.86 -1.71
C ILE A 100 6.36 -25.81 -0.98
N THR A 101 5.30 -26.37 -1.56
CA THR A 101 3.98 -26.47 -0.93
C THR A 101 4.05 -27.27 0.38
N GLU A 102 4.70 -28.43 0.36
CA GLU A 102 4.88 -29.25 1.56
C GLU A 102 5.67 -28.52 2.65
N ALA A 103 6.77 -27.84 2.27
CA ALA A 103 7.59 -27.07 3.20
C ALA A 103 6.82 -25.89 3.81
N LEU A 104 6.03 -25.14 3.00
CA LEU A 104 5.17 -24.07 3.46
C LEU A 104 4.11 -24.59 4.42
N GLN A 105 3.37 -25.64 4.03
CA GLN A 105 2.37 -26.26 4.89
C GLN A 105 2.98 -26.85 6.17
N GLY A 106 4.19 -27.41 6.09
CA GLY A 106 4.93 -27.88 7.26
C GLY A 106 5.31 -26.73 8.21
N ALA A 107 5.61 -25.54 7.68
CA ALA A 107 5.90 -24.36 8.49
C ALA A 107 4.63 -23.76 9.13
N ILE A 108 3.46 -23.98 8.55
CA ILE A 108 2.17 -23.47 9.06
C ILE A 108 1.53 -24.45 10.04
N ARG A 109 1.66 -25.76 9.77
CA ARG A 109 0.99 -26.83 10.53
C ARG A 109 1.35 -26.80 12.00
N GLY A 110 0.32 -26.86 12.85
CA GLY A 110 0.46 -26.91 14.30
C GLY A 110 0.77 -25.56 14.96
N ARG A 111 0.89 -24.48 14.16
CA ARG A 111 1.03 -23.11 14.69
C ARG A 111 -0.30 -22.37 14.62
N THR A 112 -0.58 -21.55 15.61
CA THR A 112 -1.63 -20.53 15.52
C THR A 112 -1.26 -19.48 14.47
N ALA A 113 -2.23 -18.69 13.97
CA ALA A 113 -1.93 -17.59 13.04
C ALA A 113 -0.91 -16.61 13.64
N ALA A 114 -1.01 -16.28 14.94
CA ALA A 114 -0.06 -15.42 15.62
C ALA A 114 1.38 -15.98 15.60
N GLU A 115 1.54 -17.29 15.81
CA GLU A 115 2.85 -17.95 15.74
C GLU A 115 3.38 -18.01 14.30
N VAL A 116 2.53 -18.16 13.30
CA VAL A 116 2.93 -18.09 11.87
C VAL A 116 3.47 -16.71 11.55
N TYR A 117 2.77 -15.64 11.97
CA TYR A 117 3.23 -14.26 11.77
C TYR A 117 4.53 -13.98 12.51
N THR A 118 4.66 -14.43 13.75
CA THR A 118 5.91 -14.32 14.50
C THR A 118 7.05 -15.00 13.76
N TYR A 119 6.84 -16.21 13.28
CA TYR A 119 7.86 -16.98 12.57
C TYR A 119 8.30 -16.29 11.26
N PHE A 120 7.37 -15.95 10.37
CA PHE A 120 7.75 -15.43 9.06
C PHE A 120 8.16 -13.94 9.09
N VAL A 121 7.43 -13.10 9.85
CA VAL A 121 7.64 -11.66 9.85
C VAL A 121 8.75 -11.25 10.81
N HIS A 122 8.71 -11.73 12.07
CA HIS A 122 9.68 -11.30 13.08
C HIS A 122 10.97 -12.11 13.06
N GLU A 123 10.88 -13.45 13.04
CA GLU A 123 12.09 -14.27 13.15
C GLU A 123 12.82 -14.38 11.80
N LYS A 124 12.09 -14.60 10.68
CA LYS A 124 12.71 -14.80 9.37
C LYS A 124 12.99 -13.50 8.65
N ALA A 125 12.00 -12.66 8.40
CA ALA A 125 12.18 -11.39 7.70
C ALA A 125 12.80 -10.29 8.59
N ARG A 126 12.79 -10.48 9.93
CA ARG A 126 13.31 -9.53 10.93
C ARG A 126 12.61 -8.17 10.89
N ASN A 127 11.33 -8.13 10.57
CA ASN A 127 10.51 -6.93 10.69
C ASN A 127 10.09 -6.77 12.15
N ARG A 128 10.72 -5.84 12.87
CA ARG A 128 10.46 -5.60 14.30
C ARG A 128 9.14 -4.87 14.52
N TRP A 129 8.83 -3.92 13.65
CA TRP A 129 7.61 -3.12 13.65
C TRP A 129 7.05 -3.06 12.24
N THR A 130 5.73 -3.00 12.12
CA THR A 130 5.04 -2.89 10.84
C THR A 130 3.93 -1.84 10.94
N ILE A 131 3.85 -0.92 9.98
CA ILE A 131 2.64 -0.13 9.75
C ILE A 131 1.75 -0.93 8.81
N HIS A 132 0.56 -1.28 9.29
CA HIS A 132 -0.40 -2.11 8.59
C HIS A 132 -1.54 -1.27 8.03
N ASP A 133 -1.81 -1.40 6.73
CA ASP A 133 -2.95 -0.82 6.04
C ASP A 133 -3.96 -1.92 5.73
N SER A 134 -5.12 -1.84 6.35
CA SER A 134 -6.17 -2.86 6.24
C SER A 134 -6.96 -2.84 4.93
N ILE A 135 -6.65 -1.98 3.99
CA ILE A 135 -7.41 -1.72 2.75
C ILE A 135 -8.93 -1.69 3.01
N ASP A 136 -9.58 -0.54 2.81
CA ASP A 136 -11.01 -0.34 3.03
C ASP A 136 -11.52 -0.75 4.43
N PRO A 137 -10.97 -0.20 5.53
CA PRO A 137 -11.46 -0.50 6.88
C PRO A 137 -12.85 0.07 7.16
N VAL A 138 -13.34 1.01 6.37
CA VAL A 138 -14.67 1.60 6.49
C VAL A 138 -15.73 0.63 5.95
N GLY A 139 -15.47 -0.03 4.84
CA GLY A 139 -16.33 -1.08 4.30
C GLY A 139 -16.24 -2.42 5.07
N SER A 140 -15.15 -2.63 5.81
CA SER A 140 -14.84 -3.87 6.54
C SER A 140 -14.34 -3.55 7.96
N PRO A 141 -15.23 -3.14 8.89
CA PRO A 141 -14.85 -2.65 10.22
C PRO A 141 -14.08 -3.66 11.09
N GLU A 142 -14.26 -4.96 10.85
CA GLU A 142 -13.55 -6.04 11.54
C GLU A 142 -12.03 -5.98 11.28
N ARG A 143 -11.61 -5.34 10.21
CA ARG A 143 -10.18 -5.13 9.89
C ARG A 143 -9.48 -4.12 10.80
N LEU A 144 -10.25 -3.40 11.64
CA LEU A 144 -9.69 -2.53 12.67
C LEU A 144 -9.45 -3.24 14.00
N ASP A 145 -9.89 -4.49 14.16
CA ASP A 145 -9.68 -5.22 15.40
C ASP A 145 -8.18 -5.48 15.64
N PRO A 146 -7.56 -4.82 16.64
CA PRO A 146 -6.15 -4.95 16.90
C PRO A 146 -5.73 -6.34 17.38
N THR A 147 -6.67 -7.14 17.89
CA THR A 147 -6.41 -8.51 18.35
C THR A 147 -6.17 -9.49 17.21
N GLN A 148 -6.52 -9.10 15.99
CA GLN A 148 -6.35 -9.89 14.77
C GLN A 148 -4.97 -9.72 14.11
N PHE A 149 -4.04 -9.00 14.76
CA PHE A 149 -2.71 -8.71 14.22
C PHE A 149 -1.66 -8.73 15.34
N PRO A 150 -0.37 -8.92 15.02
CA PRO A 150 0.72 -8.86 16.01
C PRO A 150 0.72 -7.54 16.81
N ASP A 151 1.15 -7.60 18.07
CA ASP A 151 1.25 -6.40 18.93
C ASP A 151 2.26 -5.37 18.43
N SER A 152 3.22 -5.79 17.61
CA SER A 152 4.17 -4.93 16.92
C SER A 152 3.58 -4.14 15.74
N TYR A 153 2.31 -4.39 15.37
CA TYR A 153 1.67 -3.66 14.28
C TYR A 153 1.05 -2.35 14.77
N ARG A 154 1.19 -1.33 13.94
CA ARG A 154 0.48 -0.06 14.02
C ARG A 154 -0.36 0.09 12.77
N SER A 155 -1.48 0.81 12.85
CA SER A 155 -2.39 0.93 11.73
C SER A 155 -2.21 2.25 10.97
N ALA A 156 -2.30 2.16 9.65
CA ALA A 156 -2.60 3.30 8.79
C ALA A 156 -4.08 3.23 8.41
N PHE A 157 -4.82 4.31 8.61
CA PHE A 157 -6.26 4.35 8.33
C PHE A 157 -6.53 5.07 7.01
N ARG A 158 -7.36 4.48 6.13
CA ARG A 158 -7.68 5.02 4.81
C ARG A 158 -9.18 5.05 4.53
N MET A 159 -9.58 6.01 3.68
CA MET A 159 -10.97 6.20 3.22
C MET A 159 -11.01 6.63 1.75
N ASP A 160 -10.32 5.90 0.86
CA ASP A 160 -10.12 6.30 -0.54
C ASP A 160 -11.42 6.48 -1.33
N SER A 161 -12.45 5.71 -1.00
CA SER A 161 -13.78 5.83 -1.61
C SER A 161 -14.37 7.24 -1.47
N LEU A 162 -14.01 7.95 -0.38
CA LEU A 162 -14.44 9.33 -0.15
C LEU A 162 -13.72 10.37 -1.03
N PHE A 163 -12.59 10.00 -1.64
CA PHE A 163 -11.82 10.89 -2.52
C PHE A 163 -12.08 10.63 -4.01
N SER A 164 -12.81 9.55 -4.33
CA SER A 164 -13.10 9.12 -5.70
C SER A 164 -14.58 8.74 -5.83
N ILE A 165 -15.47 9.70 -5.56
CA ILE A 165 -16.92 9.47 -5.45
C ILE A 165 -17.53 9.33 -6.84
N ALA A 166 -18.06 8.14 -7.12
CA ALA A 166 -18.77 7.83 -8.37
C ALA A 166 -20.29 7.64 -8.18
N ASP A 167 -20.72 7.43 -6.92
CA ASP A 167 -22.14 7.24 -6.53
C ASP A 167 -22.31 7.58 -5.05
N ASP A 168 -23.44 7.24 -4.44
CA ASP A 168 -23.76 7.50 -3.04
C ASP A 168 -23.27 6.38 -2.07
N GLU A 169 -22.77 5.25 -2.58
CA GLU A 169 -22.31 4.13 -1.75
C GLU A 169 -21.22 4.51 -0.73
N PRO A 170 -20.23 5.36 -1.05
CA PRO A 170 -19.26 5.82 -0.05
C PRO A 170 -19.90 6.55 1.15
N ILE A 171 -20.99 7.31 0.89
CA ILE A 171 -21.74 8.01 1.96
C ILE A 171 -22.48 7.00 2.82
N ASP A 172 -23.23 6.07 2.20
CA ASP A 172 -23.97 5.03 2.89
C ASP A 172 -23.04 4.11 3.70
N THR A 173 -21.84 3.81 3.17
CA THR A 173 -20.82 3.04 3.86
C THR A 173 -20.28 3.78 5.08
N LEU A 174 -20.03 5.08 4.97
CA LEU A 174 -19.60 5.91 6.09
C LEU A 174 -20.71 6.03 7.17
N GLU A 175 -22.00 6.14 6.78
CA GLU A 175 -23.14 6.07 7.69
C GLU A 175 -23.15 4.76 8.50
N ARG A 176 -23.04 3.63 7.81
CA ARG A 176 -23.00 2.30 8.46
C ARG A 176 -21.80 2.16 9.39
N PHE A 177 -20.63 2.61 8.95
CA PHE A 177 -19.42 2.52 9.75
C PHE A 177 -19.47 3.35 11.03
N THR A 178 -20.01 4.57 10.94
CA THR A 178 -20.05 5.50 12.08
C THR A 178 -21.33 5.42 12.91
N GLY A 179 -22.39 4.80 12.39
CA GLY A 179 -23.73 4.81 12.99
C GLY A 179 -24.39 6.18 12.95
N ARG A 180 -23.93 7.11 12.09
CA ARG A 180 -24.43 8.48 11.96
C ARG A 180 -25.18 8.66 10.64
N SER A 181 -26.32 9.36 10.68
CA SER A 181 -27.02 9.75 9.46
C SER A 181 -26.36 10.98 8.83
N ILE A 182 -26.22 10.98 7.49
CA ILE A 182 -25.53 12.02 6.72
C ILE A 182 -26.50 12.65 5.74
N HIS A 183 -27.04 13.82 6.08
CA HIS A 183 -28.00 14.59 5.28
C HIS A 183 -27.43 15.91 4.77
N THR A 184 -26.29 16.36 5.30
CA THR A 184 -25.61 17.59 4.92
C THR A 184 -24.12 17.34 4.74
N LEU A 185 -23.44 18.24 4.04
CA LEU A 185 -21.98 18.20 3.90
C LEU A 185 -21.27 18.25 5.27
N ASP A 186 -21.74 19.10 6.19
CA ASP A 186 -21.14 19.21 7.52
C ASP A 186 -21.25 17.90 8.28
N GLN A 187 -22.43 17.22 8.24
CA GLN A 187 -22.58 15.89 8.83
C GLN A 187 -21.66 14.85 8.18
N MET A 188 -21.36 14.99 6.88
CA MET A 188 -20.39 14.10 6.21
C MET A 188 -18.97 14.33 6.73
N VAL A 189 -18.56 15.57 6.94
CA VAL A 189 -17.27 15.90 7.56
C VAL A 189 -17.21 15.41 9.01
N ASP A 190 -18.29 15.57 9.78
CA ASP A 190 -18.38 15.05 11.15
C ASP A 190 -18.28 13.51 11.19
N ALA A 191 -18.90 12.84 10.22
CA ALA A 191 -18.81 11.39 10.10
C ALA A 191 -17.40 10.93 9.70
N LEU A 192 -16.73 11.65 8.78
CA LEU A 192 -15.33 11.43 8.45
C LEU A 192 -14.43 11.52 9.69
N ASN A 193 -14.60 12.57 10.50
CA ASN A 193 -13.85 12.74 11.74
C ASN A 193 -14.15 11.62 12.75
N ALA A 194 -15.43 11.24 12.90
CA ALA A 194 -15.82 10.13 13.76
C ALA A 194 -15.24 8.78 13.31
N ALA A 195 -15.02 8.58 12.01
CA ALA A 195 -14.37 7.38 11.51
C ALA A 195 -12.90 7.33 11.93
N ILE A 196 -12.20 8.46 11.88
CA ILE A 196 -10.82 8.57 12.38
C ILE A 196 -10.76 8.36 13.89
N ASP A 197 -11.69 8.96 14.65
CA ASP A 197 -11.80 8.74 16.10
C ASP A 197 -11.98 7.26 16.42
N ARG A 198 -12.84 6.56 15.68
CA ARG A 198 -13.04 5.11 15.85
C ARG A 198 -11.75 4.34 15.60
N ALA A 199 -10.99 4.67 14.56
CA ALA A 199 -9.68 4.05 14.31
C ALA A 199 -8.68 4.36 15.44
N ALA A 200 -8.70 5.58 15.99
CA ALA A 200 -7.82 5.98 17.10
C ALA A 200 -8.13 5.21 18.39
N THR A 201 -9.41 4.83 18.64
CA THR A 201 -9.79 4.04 19.85
C THR A 201 -9.12 2.67 19.91
N THR A 202 -8.58 2.16 18.79
CA THR A 202 -7.79 0.91 18.79
C THR A 202 -6.47 1.03 19.56
N GLY A 203 -6.00 2.25 19.81
CA GLY A 203 -4.68 2.53 20.39
C GLY A 203 -3.50 2.21 19.48
N ARG A 204 -3.75 1.88 18.19
CA ARG A 204 -2.72 1.49 17.22
C ARG A 204 -2.59 2.43 16.02
N LEU A 205 -3.43 3.44 15.90
CA LEU A 205 -3.37 4.40 14.78
C LEU A 205 -2.04 5.17 14.80
N ALA A 206 -1.28 5.08 13.70
CA ALA A 206 0.03 5.71 13.54
C ALA A 206 0.10 6.66 12.35
N ALA A 207 -0.78 6.49 11.36
CA ALA A 207 -0.81 7.30 10.16
C ALA A 207 -2.20 7.33 9.53
N LEU A 208 -2.46 8.33 8.72
CA LEU A 208 -3.53 8.31 7.74
C LEU A 208 -2.95 7.88 6.38
N LYS A 209 -3.72 7.13 5.58
CA LYS A 209 -3.30 6.64 4.26
C LYS A 209 -4.22 7.16 3.17
N ILE A 210 -3.65 7.48 2.03
CA ILE A 210 -4.33 7.87 0.79
C ILE A 210 -3.82 7.01 -0.36
N GLY A 211 -4.70 6.20 -0.94
CA GLY A 211 -4.45 5.38 -2.13
C GLY A 211 -5.31 5.81 -3.32
N MET A 212 -5.80 7.04 -3.34
CA MET A 212 -6.73 7.54 -4.37
C MET A 212 -6.19 7.45 -5.80
N ALA A 213 -4.86 7.27 -5.98
CA ALA A 213 -4.23 7.07 -7.28
C ALA A 213 -4.81 5.89 -8.08
N TYR A 214 -5.41 4.92 -7.41
CA TYR A 214 -6.09 3.79 -8.04
C TYR A 214 -7.44 4.17 -8.65
N GLY A 215 -8.11 5.20 -8.15
CA GLY A 215 -9.43 5.66 -8.62
C GLY A 215 -9.39 6.93 -9.47
N ARG A 216 -8.36 7.77 -9.28
CA ARG A 216 -8.23 9.06 -9.97
C ARG A 216 -6.78 9.58 -9.93
N ASP A 217 -6.51 10.65 -10.68
CA ASP A 217 -5.22 11.35 -10.57
C ASP A 217 -5.05 12.07 -9.22
N LEU A 218 -3.79 12.35 -8.85
CA LEU A 218 -3.38 12.97 -7.59
C LEU A 218 -3.59 14.50 -7.55
N THR A 219 -4.11 15.12 -8.60
CA THR A 219 -4.43 16.54 -8.59
C THR A 219 -5.63 16.79 -7.68
N VAL A 220 -5.51 17.66 -6.72
CA VAL A 220 -6.58 18.04 -5.78
C VAL A 220 -6.92 19.51 -6.02
N GLY A 221 -8.20 19.78 -6.30
CA GLY A 221 -8.76 21.12 -6.42
C GLY A 221 -8.97 21.75 -5.03
N ASP A 222 -9.45 22.99 -5.02
CA ASP A 222 -9.75 23.73 -3.78
C ASP A 222 -11.20 24.25 -3.81
N PRO A 223 -12.21 23.33 -3.81
CA PRO A 223 -13.60 23.74 -3.85
C PRO A 223 -13.98 24.47 -2.55
N THR A 224 -14.79 25.52 -2.70
CA THR A 224 -15.43 26.20 -1.58
C THR A 224 -16.44 25.27 -0.89
N HIS A 225 -16.81 25.59 0.35
CA HIS A 225 -17.88 24.86 1.05
C HIS A 225 -19.16 24.81 0.22
N HIS A 226 -19.56 25.92 -0.38
CA HIS A 226 -20.76 25.99 -1.21
C HIS A 226 -20.70 25.09 -2.44
N GLU A 227 -19.57 25.04 -3.16
CA GLU A 227 -19.40 24.15 -4.31
C GLU A 227 -19.46 22.67 -3.87
N ALA A 228 -18.83 22.32 -2.75
CA ALA A 228 -18.89 20.98 -2.19
C ALA A 228 -20.30 20.61 -1.70
N GLU A 229 -21.05 21.56 -1.10
CA GLU A 229 -22.44 21.36 -0.69
C GLU A 229 -23.37 21.10 -1.87
N LEU A 230 -23.21 21.87 -2.95
CA LEU A 230 -23.94 21.64 -4.21
C LEU A 230 -23.61 20.26 -4.78
N ALA A 231 -22.35 19.85 -4.75
CA ALA A 231 -21.90 18.55 -5.20
C ALA A 231 -22.49 17.41 -4.33
N PHE A 232 -22.43 17.55 -3.02
CA PHE A 232 -23.03 16.62 -2.06
C PHE A 232 -24.53 16.44 -2.32
N ASN A 233 -25.28 17.55 -2.44
CA ASN A 233 -26.70 17.51 -2.69
C ASN A 233 -27.05 16.84 -4.02
N ARG A 234 -26.27 17.05 -5.08
CA ARG A 234 -26.44 16.36 -6.38
C ARG A 234 -26.24 14.86 -6.24
N ILE A 235 -25.26 14.43 -5.46
CA ILE A 235 -24.96 13.01 -5.26
C ILE A 235 -26.02 12.36 -4.37
N ARG A 236 -26.38 12.97 -3.25
CA ARG A 236 -27.34 12.43 -2.28
C ARG A 236 -28.78 12.41 -2.78
N ASN A 237 -29.21 13.41 -3.58
CA ASN A 237 -30.59 13.54 -4.07
C ASN A 237 -30.82 12.81 -5.40
N ARG A 238 -29.94 11.93 -5.85
CA ARG A 238 -30.08 11.18 -7.12
C ARG A 238 -31.26 10.22 -7.17
N LYS A 239 -31.75 9.76 -6.00
CA LYS A 239 -32.93 8.90 -5.90
C LYS A 239 -34.19 9.77 -5.97
N HIS A 240 -34.47 10.40 -7.11
CA HIS A 240 -35.74 11.08 -7.31
C HIS A 240 -36.87 10.08 -7.59
N PHE A 241 -37.86 10.05 -6.72
CA PHE A 241 -39.17 9.47 -7.00
C PHE A 241 -39.91 10.35 -7.98
N TRP A 242 -40.02 9.91 -9.22
CA TRP A 242 -40.98 10.49 -10.19
C TRP A 242 -42.12 9.50 -10.41
N GLY A 243 -43.34 9.87 -9.97
CA GLY A 243 -44.52 9.08 -10.24
C GLY A 243 -44.53 7.63 -9.76
N GLY A 244 -43.82 7.30 -8.65
CA GLY A 244 -43.77 5.95 -8.08
C GLY A 244 -42.82 4.97 -8.79
N ILE A 245 -42.07 5.42 -9.80
CA ILE A 245 -41.06 4.62 -10.49
C ILE A 245 -39.69 5.06 -9.96
N GLN A 246 -38.95 4.13 -9.34
CA GLN A 246 -37.54 4.33 -8.99
C GLN A 246 -36.74 4.32 -10.32
N GLN A 247 -36.38 5.47 -10.84
CA GLN A 247 -35.37 5.52 -11.91
C GLN A 247 -34.01 5.26 -11.26
N GLU A 248 -33.32 4.24 -11.71
CA GLU A 248 -31.89 4.08 -11.45
C GLU A 248 -31.20 5.37 -11.89
N GLY A 249 -30.56 6.06 -10.93
CA GLY A 249 -30.05 7.40 -11.14
C GLY A 249 -29.03 7.44 -12.28
N ALA A 250 -29.06 8.51 -13.06
CA ALA A 250 -27.98 8.83 -13.99
C ALA A 250 -26.62 8.76 -13.29
N ALA A 251 -25.56 8.40 -14.03
CA ALA A 251 -24.20 8.40 -13.48
C ALA A 251 -23.91 9.73 -12.76
N VAL A 252 -23.20 9.70 -11.63
CA VAL A 252 -22.76 10.92 -10.93
C VAL A 252 -22.03 11.78 -11.96
N ASP A 253 -22.37 13.05 -12.02
CA ASP A 253 -21.56 14.03 -12.72
C ASP A 253 -20.14 13.94 -12.13
N ALA A 254 -19.18 13.53 -12.95
CA ALA A 254 -17.79 13.34 -12.55
C ALA A 254 -17.21 14.62 -11.91
N ALA A 255 -17.68 15.80 -12.31
CA ALA A 255 -17.27 17.07 -11.73
C ALA A 255 -17.80 17.23 -10.31
N ALA A 256 -19.04 16.79 -10.02
CA ALA A 256 -19.59 16.83 -8.68
C ALA A 256 -18.88 15.83 -7.76
N GLY A 257 -18.65 14.60 -8.22
CA GLY A 257 -17.87 13.60 -7.48
C GLY A 257 -16.46 14.09 -7.16
N ARG A 258 -15.82 14.76 -8.13
CA ARG A 258 -14.50 15.36 -7.97
C ARG A 258 -14.51 16.49 -6.93
N ALA A 259 -15.42 17.43 -7.01
CA ALA A 259 -15.52 18.57 -6.10
C ALA A 259 -15.77 18.11 -4.66
N LEU A 260 -16.69 17.16 -4.44
CA LEU A 260 -16.92 16.60 -3.10
C LEU A 260 -15.69 15.85 -2.59
N GLY A 261 -15.09 15.00 -3.42
CA GLY A 261 -13.89 14.24 -3.06
C GLY A 261 -12.71 15.15 -2.70
N ASP A 262 -12.48 16.23 -3.44
CA ASP A 262 -11.42 17.21 -3.16
C ASP A 262 -11.69 17.94 -1.82
N TYR A 263 -12.92 18.32 -1.54
CA TYR A 263 -13.29 18.95 -0.26
C TYR A 263 -13.03 18.02 0.93
N LEU A 264 -13.44 16.75 0.80
CA LEU A 264 -13.22 15.73 1.84
C LEU A 264 -11.74 15.40 2.01
N PHE A 265 -10.96 15.39 0.92
CA PHE A 265 -9.52 15.27 0.99
C PHE A 265 -8.92 16.38 1.87
N HIS A 266 -9.31 17.63 1.65
CA HIS A 266 -8.87 18.74 2.50
C HIS A 266 -9.33 18.60 3.95
N ALA A 267 -10.54 18.09 4.21
CA ALA A 267 -11.01 17.80 5.57
C ALA A 267 -10.13 16.72 6.24
N TYR A 268 -9.78 15.67 5.51
CA TYR A 268 -8.91 14.59 5.98
C TYR A 268 -7.49 15.08 6.33
N ILE A 269 -6.91 15.94 5.49
CA ILE A 269 -5.58 16.51 5.76
C ILE A 269 -5.62 17.49 6.95
N ARG A 270 -6.68 18.29 7.11
CA ARG A 270 -6.84 19.15 8.31
C ARG A 270 -6.90 18.31 9.58
N ARG A 271 -7.67 17.21 9.54
CA ARG A 271 -7.73 16.29 10.69
C ARG A 271 -6.36 15.67 11.00
N ALA A 272 -5.58 15.29 10.00
CA ALA A 272 -4.21 14.82 10.20
C ALA A 272 -3.33 15.87 10.89
N ALA A 273 -3.49 17.16 10.53
CA ALA A 273 -2.78 18.25 11.17
C ALA A 273 -3.18 18.43 12.65
N ASP A 274 -4.48 18.35 12.94
CA ASP A 274 -5.02 18.53 14.29
C ASP A 274 -4.58 17.41 15.25
N ASP A 275 -4.46 16.18 14.75
CA ASP A 275 -4.05 15.00 15.52
C ASP A 275 -2.52 14.73 15.46
N ASP A 276 -1.73 15.57 14.79
CA ASP A 276 -0.29 15.37 14.52
C ASP A 276 0.02 13.99 13.88
N LEU A 277 -0.85 13.52 12.99
CA LEU A 277 -0.67 12.26 12.27
C LEU A 277 0.05 12.49 10.94
N PRO A 278 1.04 11.66 10.57
CA PRO A 278 1.59 11.65 9.22
C PRO A 278 0.57 11.12 8.21
N VAL A 279 0.69 11.58 6.96
CA VAL A 279 -0.16 11.15 5.86
C VAL A 279 0.68 10.41 4.83
N GLN A 280 0.44 9.12 4.70
CA GLN A 280 1.04 8.25 3.69
C GLN A 280 0.25 8.37 2.38
N ILE A 281 0.92 8.65 1.26
CA ILE A 281 0.25 8.83 -0.03
C ILE A 281 0.87 7.90 -1.08
N HIS A 282 0.03 7.05 -1.68
CA HIS A 282 0.43 6.22 -2.81
C HIS A 282 0.72 7.11 -4.02
N THR A 283 1.91 6.97 -4.61
CA THR A 283 2.32 7.67 -5.83
C THR A 283 3.04 6.73 -6.79
N GLY A 284 3.17 7.12 -8.04
CA GLY A 284 3.91 6.35 -9.04
C GLY A 284 3.17 5.11 -9.53
N TYR A 285 3.86 3.99 -9.59
CA TYR A 285 3.37 2.73 -10.15
C TYR A 285 2.16 2.18 -9.35
N LEU A 286 1.22 1.59 -10.08
CA LEU A 286 0.02 0.98 -9.51
C LEU A 286 0.14 -0.55 -9.54
N ALA A 287 -0.29 -1.21 -8.47
CA ALA A 287 -0.33 -2.66 -8.41
C ALA A 287 -1.28 -3.26 -9.46
N GLY A 288 -0.91 -4.41 -10.00
CA GLY A 288 -1.66 -5.08 -11.06
C GLY A 288 -1.30 -4.60 -12.46
N ASN A 289 -2.24 -4.77 -13.38
CA ASN A 289 -2.07 -4.44 -14.80
C ASN A 289 -3.11 -3.39 -15.20
N TRP A 290 -2.83 -2.66 -16.30
CA TRP A 290 -3.73 -1.68 -16.91
C TRP A 290 -3.96 -0.40 -16.11
N GLY A 291 -3.24 -0.17 -15.00
CA GLY A 291 -3.30 1.08 -14.25
C GLY A 291 -2.76 2.27 -15.06
N SER A 292 -3.42 3.43 -14.96
CA SER A 292 -2.97 4.66 -15.61
C SER A 292 -1.89 5.36 -14.79
N LEU A 293 -0.68 5.51 -15.34
CA LEU A 293 0.42 6.20 -14.67
C LEU A 293 0.35 7.73 -14.78
N ASN A 294 -0.37 8.27 -15.77
CA ASN A 294 -0.36 9.71 -16.07
C ASN A 294 -0.82 10.61 -14.90
N GLY A 295 -1.59 10.06 -13.98
CA GLY A 295 -2.16 10.78 -12.83
C GLY A 295 -1.37 10.65 -11.53
N THR A 296 -0.27 9.89 -11.49
CA THR A 296 0.35 9.41 -10.26
C THR A 296 1.69 10.04 -9.85
N PRO A 297 2.34 10.97 -10.61
CA PRO A 297 3.55 11.63 -10.14
C PRO A 297 3.32 12.43 -8.87
N ALA A 298 4.29 12.37 -7.94
CA ALA A 298 4.25 13.11 -6.67
C ALA A 298 4.16 14.64 -6.86
N SER A 299 4.68 15.17 -7.97
CA SER A 299 4.62 16.61 -8.29
C SER A 299 3.20 17.17 -8.37
N ARG A 300 2.18 16.34 -8.63
CA ARG A 300 0.78 16.77 -8.58
C ARG A 300 0.32 17.18 -7.19
N LEU A 301 1.00 16.73 -6.13
CA LEU A 301 0.71 17.06 -4.74
C LEU A 301 1.43 18.32 -4.24
N ILE A 302 2.26 18.97 -5.05
CA ILE A 302 2.98 20.19 -4.65
C ILE A 302 2.06 21.29 -4.07
N PRO A 303 0.88 21.57 -4.64
CA PRO A 303 -0.05 22.53 -4.02
C PRO A 303 -0.47 22.15 -2.60
N ILE A 304 -0.63 20.84 -2.33
CA ILE A 304 -0.99 20.31 -1.01
C ILE A 304 0.17 20.47 -0.02
N PHE A 305 1.40 20.17 -0.41
CA PHE A 305 2.59 20.34 0.43
C PHE A 305 2.76 21.80 0.84
N ASN A 306 2.54 22.73 -0.09
CA ASN A 306 2.60 24.17 0.18
C ASN A 306 1.50 24.66 1.11
N ARG A 307 0.29 24.13 0.98
CA ARG A 307 -0.88 24.53 1.77
C ARG A 307 -0.78 24.04 3.22
N TYR A 308 -0.36 22.78 3.41
CA TYR A 308 -0.35 22.10 4.71
C TYR A 308 1.07 21.89 5.22
N ARG A 309 1.79 22.99 5.47
CA ARG A 309 3.23 22.99 5.81
C ARG A 309 3.57 22.29 7.13
N THR A 310 2.59 22.10 8.02
CA THR A 310 2.76 21.43 9.32
C THR A 310 2.48 19.93 9.25
N VAL A 311 1.81 19.45 8.19
CA VAL A 311 1.52 18.02 8.01
C VAL A 311 2.74 17.31 7.44
N ARG A 312 3.07 16.15 8.00
CA ARG A 312 4.14 15.28 7.50
C ARG A 312 3.59 14.38 6.42
N PHE A 313 4.04 14.56 5.19
CA PHE A 313 3.66 13.74 4.04
C PHE A 313 4.73 12.69 3.77
N ASP A 314 4.31 11.43 3.73
CA ASP A 314 5.12 10.27 3.44
C ASP A 314 4.75 9.74 2.06
N ILE A 315 5.66 9.91 1.08
CA ILE A 315 5.39 9.72 -0.34
C ILE A 315 5.91 8.36 -0.81
N PHE A 316 4.98 7.46 -1.09
CA PHE A 316 5.20 6.03 -1.28
C PHE A 316 5.78 5.64 -2.63
N HIS A 317 6.43 4.47 -2.60
CA HIS A 317 6.89 3.67 -3.74
C HIS A 317 7.94 4.38 -4.57
N ALA A 318 8.74 5.24 -3.90
CA ALA A 318 9.73 6.11 -4.55
C ALA A 318 9.14 6.95 -5.69
N SER A 319 7.81 7.10 -5.76
CA SER A 319 7.08 7.67 -6.90
C SER A 319 7.55 7.07 -8.25
N TRP A 320 7.97 5.79 -8.26
CA TRP A 320 8.51 5.18 -9.46
C TRP A 320 7.50 5.24 -10.63
N PRO A 321 7.89 5.68 -11.85
CA PRO A 321 9.27 5.90 -12.33
C PRO A 321 9.85 7.30 -12.10
N TRP A 322 9.19 8.24 -11.42
CA TRP A 322 9.64 9.63 -11.20
C TRP A 322 10.50 9.80 -9.94
N THR A 323 11.46 8.90 -9.73
CA THR A 323 12.27 8.85 -8.49
C THR A 323 13.14 10.08 -8.26
N SER A 324 13.75 10.63 -9.33
CA SER A 324 14.56 11.86 -9.25
C SER A 324 13.69 13.10 -8.98
N GLU A 325 12.48 13.17 -9.55
CA GLU A 325 11.50 14.22 -9.23
C GLU A 325 11.15 14.19 -7.74
N LEU A 326 10.89 13.00 -7.17
CA LEU A 326 10.62 12.85 -5.75
C LEU A 326 11.82 13.27 -4.90
N GLY A 327 13.06 12.96 -5.30
CA GLY A 327 14.27 13.45 -4.66
C GLY A 327 14.33 14.98 -4.58
N ALA A 328 14.04 15.66 -5.70
CA ALA A 328 13.97 17.12 -5.75
C ALA A 328 12.83 17.67 -4.86
N ILE A 329 11.68 17.04 -4.81
CA ILE A 329 10.56 17.38 -3.92
C ILE A 329 11.01 17.26 -2.44
N GLY A 330 11.59 16.12 -2.04
CA GLY A 330 12.05 15.89 -0.67
C GLY A 330 13.12 16.87 -0.22
N LYS A 331 13.99 17.32 -1.15
CA LYS A 331 14.97 18.37 -0.90
C LYS A 331 14.32 19.75 -0.66
N ASN A 332 13.25 20.05 -1.41
CA ASN A 332 12.64 21.37 -1.42
C ASN A 332 11.52 21.55 -0.37
N TYR A 333 10.84 20.49 0.02
CA TYR A 333 9.68 20.52 0.93
C TYR A 333 10.03 19.90 2.29
N PRO A 334 10.22 20.71 3.35
CA PRO A 334 10.56 20.20 4.68
C PRO A 334 9.55 19.22 5.28
N ASN A 335 8.32 19.26 4.83
CA ASN A 335 7.21 18.43 5.29
C ASN A 335 6.96 17.17 4.41
N VAL A 336 7.88 16.81 3.51
CA VAL A 336 7.79 15.62 2.66
C VAL A 336 8.89 14.62 3.02
N TRP A 337 8.52 13.37 3.27
CA TRP A 337 9.40 12.20 3.44
C TRP A 337 9.31 11.31 2.21
N LEU A 338 10.42 10.63 1.90
CA LEU A 338 10.55 9.76 0.73
C LEU A 338 10.51 8.31 1.20
N ASP A 339 9.62 7.52 0.63
CA ASP A 339 9.41 6.14 1.04
C ASP A 339 9.71 5.15 -0.10
N MET A 340 10.55 4.17 0.21
CA MET A 340 10.93 3.09 -0.69
C MET A 340 10.11 1.81 -0.47
N CYS A 341 8.98 1.90 0.24
CA CYS A 341 8.04 0.79 0.36
C CYS A 341 7.77 0.19 -1.02
N TRP A 342 7.79 -1.15 -1.12
CA TRP A 342 7.57 -1.90 -2.35
C TRP A 342 8.60 -1.66 -3.48
N ALA A 343 9.27 -0.53 -3.51
CA ALA A 343 10.16 -0.12 -4.61
C ALA A 343 11.24 -1.17 -4.92
N TRP A 344 11.83 -1.78 -3.90
CA TRP A 344 12.85 -2.81 -4.06
C TRP A 344 12.33 -4.07 -4.78
N ALA A 345 11.08 -4.43 -4.56
CA ALA A 345 10.46 -5.57 -5.23
C ALA A 345 10.05 -5.24 -6.66
N MET A 346 9.59 -4.01 -6.92
CA MET A 346 9.23 -3.57 -8.27
C MET A 346 10.43 -3.48 -9.20
N ASN A 347 11.48 -2.74 -8.78
CA ASN A 347 12.66 -2.49 -9.60
C ASN A 347 13.90 -2.26 -8.72
N PRO A 348 14.61 -3.33 -8.30
CA PRO A 348 15.75 -3.22 -7.40
C PRO A 348 16.89 -2.37 -7.96
N GLY A 349 17.06 -2.37 -9.28
CA GLY A 349 18.08 -1.57 -9.94
C GLY A 349 17.79 -0.07 -9.88
N GLN A 350 16.54 0.33 -10.10
CA GLN A 350 16.14 1.73 -9.98
C GLN A 350 16.12 2.17 -8.53
N SER A 351 15.67 1.31 -7.61
CA SER A 351 15.66 1.61 -6.17
C SER A 351 17.06 1.89 -5.64
N ALA A 352 18.09 1.12 -6.08
CA ALA A 352 19.47 1.39 -5.70
C ALA A 352 19.96 2.75 -6.24
N ARG A 353 19.64 3.09 -7.50
CA ARG A 353 19.98 4.40 -8.06
C ARG A 353 19.26 5.55 -7.32
N ALA A 354 17.96 5.37 -7.03
CA ALA A 354 17.17 6.36 -6.32
C ALA A 354 17.73 6.61 -4.90
N LEU A 355 18.02 5.55 -4.14
CA LEU A 355 18.59 5.70 -2.80
C LEU A 355 19.96 6.40 -2.84
N ALA A 356 20.84 6.04 -3.78
CA ALA A 356 22.13 6.69 -3.94
C ALA A 356 21.98 8.18 -4.24
N GLU A 357 21.11 8.56 -5.17
CA GLU A 357 20.79 9.95 -5.53
C GLU A 357 20.19 10.72 -4.33
N TRP A 358 19.27 10.10 -3.60
CA TRP A 358 18.60 10.76 -2.48
C TRP A 358 19.53 11.01 -1.31
N LEU A 359 20.49 10.11 -1.04
CA LEU A 359 21.51 10.33 -0.01
C LEU A 359 22.42 11.54 -0.33
N ASP A 360 22.57 11.92 -1.61
CA ASP A 360 23.32 13.10 -2.02
C ASP A 360 22.49 14.40 -1.91
N CYS A 361 21.17 14.33 -1.92
CA CYS A 361 20.35 15.54 -2.05
C CYS A 361 19.31 15.74 -0.92
N VAL A 362 19.00 14.72 -0.14
CA VAL A 362 17.99 14.78 0.92
C VAL A 362 18.59 14.30 2.24
N PRO A 363 18.34 14.95 3.39
CA PRO A 363 18.75 14.42 4.69
C PRO A 363 18.25 12.98 4.88
N PHE A 364 19.16 12.06 5.23
CA PHE A 364 18.82 10.61 5.36
C PHE A 364 17.68 10.35 6.36
N THR A 365 17.48 11.23 7.33
CA THR A 365 16.36 11.17 8.30
C THR A 365 14.98 11.38 7.69
N LYS A 366 14.92 11.70 6.41
CA LYS A 366 13.69 11.88 5.63
C LYS A 366 13.46 10.74 4.63
N ILE A 367 14.22 9.66 4.71
CA ILE A 367 14.14 8.52 3.81
C ILE A 367 13.74 7.28 4.60
N PHE A 368 12.58 6.72 4.26
CA PHE A 368 12.19 5.39 4.72
C PHE A 368 12.63 4.36 3.68
N ALA A 369 13.64 3.59 4.04
CA ALA A 369 14.33 2.73 3.09
C ALA A 369 13.61 1.42 2.79
N TYR A 370 12.57 1.04 3.55
CA TYR A 370 11.92 -0.25 3.43
C TYR A 370 10.45 -0.25 3.88
N GLY A 371 9.62 -0.91 3.11
CA GLY A 371 8.29 -1.43 3.40
C GLY A 371 8.05 -2.60 2.46
N ALA A 372 7.43 -3.68 2.92
CA ALA A 372 7.24 -4.86 2.09
C ALA A 372 6.05 -4.71 1.15
N ASP A 373 4.96 -4.13 1.64
CA ASP A 373 3.71 -3.98 0.88
C ASP A 373 3.16 -5.34 0.41
N THR A 374 3.14 -6.33 1.30
CA THR A 374 2.72 -7.70 0.98
C THR A 374 1.42 -8.09 1.68
N ARG A 375 0.75 -9.11 1.16
CA ARG A 375 -0.48 -9.63 1.76
C ARG A 375 -0.23 -10.82 2.68
N LEU A 376 0.80 -11.63 2.41
CA LEU A 376 1.07 -12.87 3.11
C LEU A 376 2.42 -12.82 3.81
N PRO A 377 2.52 -13.32 5.05
CA PRO A 377 3.68 -13.10 5.93
C PRO A 377 5.00 -13.69 5.38
N TRP A 378 4.96 -14.79 4.63
CA TRP A 378 6.17 -15.38 4.02
C TRP A 378 6.75 -14.58 2.86
N CYS A 379 5.94 -13.74 2.18
CA CYS A 379 6.43 -12.87 1.10
C CYS A 379 7.42 -11.82 1.63
N ASN A 380 7.29 -11.41 2.89
CA ASN A 380 8.21 -10.48 3.54
C ASN A 380 9.67 -10.91 3.47
N MET A 381 9.95 -12.22 3.53
CA MET A 381 11.33 -12.72 3.52
C MET A 381 12.10 -12.32 2.26
N GLY A 382 11.53 -12.56 1.10
CA GLY A 382 12.19 -12.22 -0.17
C GLY A 382 12.32 -10.71 -0.37
N TYR A 383 11.29 -9.96 0.01
CA TYR A 383 11.26 -8.51 -0.12
C TYR A 383 12.27 -7.84 0.81
N SER A 384 12.37 -8.30 2.07
CA SER A 384 13.36 -7.80 3.04
C SER A 384 14.80 -8.10 2.61
N LEU A 385 15.06 -9.32 2.13
CA LEU A 385 16.39 -9.68 1.63
C LEU A 385 16.81 -8.84 0.43
N GLN A 386 15.93 -8.68 -0.55
CA GLN A 386 16.21 -7.87 -1.74
C GLN A 386 16.47 -6.40 -1.40
N ALA A 387 15.71 -5.85 -0.44
CA ALA A 387 15.92 -4.49 0.07
C ALA A 387 17.27 -4.38 0.80
N LYS A 388 17.55 -5.27 1.74
CA LYS A 388 18.82 -5.29 2.49
C LYS A 388 20.03 -5.40 1.58
N GLU A 389 19.98 -6.29 0.60
CA GLU A 389 21.06 -6.41 -0.39
C GLU A 389 21.26 -5.14 -1.21
N GLY A 390 20.16 -4.49 -1.62
CA GLY A 390 20.19 -3.23 -2.35
C GLY A 390 20.77 -2.09 -1.51
N ILE A 391 20.26 -1.93 -0.28
CA ILE A 391 20.71 -0.92 0.68
C ILE A 391 22.19 -1.09 1.00
N ALA A 392 22.62 -2.32 1.34
CA ALA A 392 24.02 -2.60 1.65
C ALA A 392 24.95 -2.20 0.50
N ARG A 393 24.59 -2.56 -0.75
CA ARG A 393 25.36 -2.20 -1.94
C ARG A 393 25.48 -0.68 -2.12
N VAL A 394 24.39 0.06 -1.92
CA VAL A 394 24.41 1.52 -2.03
C VAL A 394 25.32 2.13 -0.96
N LEU A 395 25.21 1.69 0.29
CA LEU A 395 26.04 2.18 1.39
C LEU A 395 27.53 1.84 1.18
N GLU A 396 27.85 0.64 0.72
CA GLU A 396 29.22 0.25 0.34
C GLU A 396 29.79 1.21 -0.70
N THR A 397 29.02 1.47 -1.78
CA THR A 397 29.43 2.40 -2.84
C THR A 397 29.66 3.81 -2.30
N LYS A 398 28.76 4.32 -1.45
CA LYS A 398 28.89 5.66 -0.87
C LYS A 398 30.12 5.81 0.01
N ILE A 399 30.46 4.77 0.77
CA ILE A 399 31.67 4.78 1.61
C ILE A 399 32.95 4.74 0.74
N ASP A 400 32.96 3.94 -0.34
CA ASP A 400 34.05 3.91 -1.28
C ASP A 400 34.24 5.28 -2.00
N GLU A 401 33.17 6.05 -2.15
CA GLU A 401 33.19 7.45 -2.64
C GLU A 401 33.65 8.47 -1.58
N GLY A 402 33.83 8.07 -0.32
CA GLY A 402 34.34 8.90 0.76
C GLY A 402 33.29 9.55 1.66
N LEU A 403 32.07 9.01 1.71
CA LEU A 403 30.98 9.41 2.63
C LEU A 403 31.07 8.71 3.98
#